data_c59d726b73bb3a5bc31ae7028cc13356
#
_entry.id   c59d726b73bb3a5bc31ae7028cc13356
#
_cell.length_a   1.000
_cell.length_b   1.000
_cell.length_c   1.000
_cell.angle_alpha   90.00
_cell.angle_beta   90.00
_cell.angle_gamma   90.00
#
_symmetry.space_group_name_H-M   'P 1'
#
loop_
_entity.id
_entity.type
_entity.pdbx_description
1 polymer ?
#
loop_
_entity_poly.entity_id
_entity_poly.type
_entity_poly.pdbx_seq_one_letter_code
_entity_poly.pdbx_strand_id
1 'polypeptide(L)'
;MNGVEAGIKYSFKGMVQAEPINFILYALLLSILIPGYTIRIFERPLIRYYGKDFDSFINCIWYMIITMTTVGYGDYYTISNKGRMISVLIMMGGVFLQSMSVLTLEQWRLFSRGEKKSFEILNRLRAKEQLKSDAVKVLEQAFIKMRNERKEPENMRK
;
A
#
# COMPACT_ATOMS: atom_id res chain seq x y z
N MET A 1 6.36 32.95 -23.49
CA MET A 1 5.50 32.43 -22.42
C MET A 1 4.64 31.35 -23.06
N ASN A 2 5.07 30.11 -22.98
CA ASN A 2 4.32 28.98 -23.55
C ASN A 2 3.26 28.59 -22.55
N GLY A 3 1.99 28.93 -22.84
CA GLY A 3 0.86 28.49 -22.07
C GLY A 3 0.80 26.96 -22.08
N VAL A 4 1.15 26.34 -20.95
CA VAL A 4 0.93 24.92 -20.75
C VAL A 4 -0.58 24.77 -20.66
N GLU A 5 -1.21 24.32 -21.75
CA GLU A 5 -2.58 23.85 -21.70
C GLU A 5 -2.58 22.71 -20.66
N ALA A 6 -3.09 23.01 -19.49
CA ALA A 6 -3.34 22.04 -18.45
C ALA A 6 -4.49 21.14 -18.92
N GLY A 7 -4.17 20.24 -19.85
CA GLY A 7 -5.12 19.25 -20.35
C GLY A 7 -5.61 18.37 -19.18
N ILE A 8 -6.86 17.91 -19.28
CA ILE A 8 -7.50 17.01 -18.30
C ILE A 8 -6.56 15.86 -17.86
N LYS A 9 -5.75 15.35 -18.80
CA LYS A 9 -4.74 14.31 -18.52
C LYS A 9 -3.65 14.76 -17.52
N TYR A 10 -3.22 16.03 -17.59
CA TYR A 10 -2.20 16.58 -16.69
C TYR A 10 -2.78 16.79 -15.30
N SER A 11 -4.00 17.33 -15.20
CA SER A 11 -4.71 17.52 -13.93
C SER A 11 -4.98 16.17 -13.23
N PHE A 12 -5.41 15.16 -13.98
CA PHE A 12 -5.63 13.81 -13.49
C PHE A 12 -4.32 13.18 -12.95
N LYS A 13 -3.23 13.30 -13.72
CA LYS A 13 -1.93 12.80 -13.30
C LYS A 13 -1.39 13.54 -12.06
N GLY A 14 -1.62 14.84 -11.97
CA GLY A 14 -1.27 15.65 -10.80
C GLY A 14 -2.04 15.23 -9.55
N MET A 15 -3.35 14.96 -9.68
CA MET A 15 -4.22 14.54 -8.59
C MET A 15 -3.82 13.15 -8.06
N VAL A 16 -3.50 12.21 -8.95
CA VAL A 16 -3.00 10.87 -8.58
C VAL A 16 -1.64 10.94 -7.88
N GLN A 17 -0.78 11.91 -8.23
CA GLN A 17 0.53 12.07 -7.62
C GLN A 17 0.51 12.85 -6.30
N ALA A 18 -0.41 13.79 -6.14
CA ALA A 18 -0.49 14.62 -4.94
C ALA A 18 -0.98 13.83 -3.72
N GLU A 19 -2.09 13.12 -3.87
CA GLU A 19 -2.70 12.34 -2.79
C GLU A 19 -3.22 10.99 -3.31
N PRO A 20 -2.35 10.03 -3.58
CA PRO A 20 -2.71 8.78 -4.24
C PRO A 20 -3.69 7.93 -3.42
N ILE A 21 -3.60 7.96 -2.09
CA ILE A 21 -4.48 7.18 -1.21
C ILE A 21 -5.91 7.69 -1.26
N ASN A 22 -6.11 9.00 -1.13
CA ASN A 22 -7.43 9.62 -1.19
C ASN A 22 -8.08 9.39 -2.56
N PHE A 23 -7.29 9.52 -3.64
CA PHE A 23 -7.76 9.24 -4.99
C PHE A 23 -8.29 7.82 -5.14
N ILE A 24 -7.54 6.80 -4.68
CA ILE A 24 -7.95 5.40 -4.76
C ILE A 24 -9.17 5.14 -3.90
N LEU A 25 -9.24 5.73 -2.69
CA LEU A 25 -10.39 5.59 -1.80
C LEU A 25 -11.68 6.10 -2.47
N TYR A 26 -11.62 7.29 -3.08
CA TYR A 26 -12.76 7.86 -3.82
C TYR A 26 -13.11 7.01 -5.05
N ALA A 27 -12.11 6.53 -5.79
CA ALA A 27 -12.34 5.67 -6.95
C ALA A 27 -13.02 4.35 -6.57
N LEU A 28 -12.60 3.71 -5.48
CA LEU A 28 -13.24 2.50 -4.92
C LEU A 28 -14.67 2.79 -4.48
N LEU A 29 -14.90 3.87 -3.75
CA LEU A 29 -16.25 4.24 -3.29
C LEU A 29 -17.20 4.45 -4.47
N LEU A 30 -16.79 5.23 -5.48
CA LEU A 30 -17.59 5.49 -6.66
C LEU A 30 -17.82 4.23 -7.51
N SER A 31 -16.81 3.35 -7.61
CA SER A 31 -16.92 2.09 -8.34
C SER A 31 -17.86 1.06 -7.68
N ILE A 32 -18.18 1.23 -6.41
CA ILE A 32 -19.18 0.42 -5.69
C ILE A 32 -20.57 1.07 -5.81
N LEU A 33 -20.68 2.39 -5.56
CA LEU A 33 -21.96 3.05 -5.46
C LEU A 33 -22.67 3.20 -6.82
N ILE A 34 -21.96 3.66 -7.85
CA ILE A 34 -22.56 3.91 -9.16
C ILE A 34 -23.07 2.62 -9.81
N PRO A 35 -22.23 1.57 -9.97
CA PRO A 35 -22.71 0.33 -10.56
C PRO A 35 -23.68 -0.42 -9.65
N GLY A 36 -23.54 -0.36 -8.32
CA GLY A 36 -24.50 -0.93 -7.39
C GLY A 36 -25.90 -0.37 -7.60
N TYR A 37 -26.02 0.94 -7.78
CA TYR A 37 -27.30 1.56 -8.12
C TYR A 37 -27.81 1.16 -9.51
N THR A 38 -26.90 1.08 -10.50
CA THR A 38 -27.23 0.66 -11.86
C THR A 38 -27.76 -0.78 -11.89
N ILE A 39 -27.14 -1.70 -11.17
CA ILE A 39 -27.63 -3.10 -11.06
C ILE A 39 -28.99 -3.16 -10.40
N ARG A 40 -29.22 -2.37 -9.35
CA ARG A 40 -30.54 -2.27 -8.72
C ARG A 40 -31.62 -1.95 -9.75
N ILE A 41 -31.37 -0.99 -10.64
CA ILE A 41 -32.36 -0.60 -11.67
C ILE A 41 -32.69 -1.77 -12.60
N PHE A 42 -31.71 -2.55 -13.01
CA PHE A 42 -31.91 -3.63 -13.99
C PHE A 42 -32.39 -4.93 -13.36
N GLU A 43 -32.02 -5.26 -12.13
CA GLU A 43 -32.36 -6.50 -11.47
C GLU A 43 -33.66 -6.41 -10.64
N ARG A 44 -34.04 -5.22 -10.17
CA ARG A 44 -35.27 -5.00 -9.39
C ARG A 44 -36.52 -5.58 -10.05
N PRO A 45 -36.79 -5.43 -11.36
CA PRO A 45 -37.98 -5.99 -11.98
C PRO A 45 -38.03 -7.54 -11.95
N LEU A 46 -36.90 -8.21 -11.80
CA LEU A 46 -36.75 -9.66 -11.85
C LEU A 46 -36.91 -10.34 -10.48
N ILE A 47 -36.97 -9.59 -9.39
CA ILE A 47 -37.10 -10.09 -8.00
C ILE A 47 -38.30 -11.08 -7.88
N ARG A 48 -39.40 -10.72 -8.50
CA ARG A 48 -40.64 -11.51 -8.45
C ARG A 48 -40.49 -12.92 -9.04
N TYR A 49 -39.53 -13.11 -9.97
CA TYR A 49 -39.35 -14.38 -10.65
C TYR A 49 -38.25 -15.24 -10.03
N TYR A 50 -37.24 -14.63 -9.42
CA TYR A 50 -36.01 -15.33 -9.01
C TYR A 50 -35.69 -15.22 -7.52
N GLY A 51 -36.48 -14.46 -6.76
CA GLY A 51 -36.37 -14.39 -5.28
C GLY A 51 -35.10 -13.73 -4.76
N LYS A 52 -34.26 -13.12 -5.64
CA LYS A 52 -33.07 -12.39 -5.22
C LYS A 52 -33.41 -10.93 -4.95
N ASP A 53 -33.29 -10.50 -3.70
CA ASP A 53 -33.68 -9.16 -3.28
C ASP A 53 -32.61 -8.11 -3.66
N PHE A 54 -32.68 -7.58 -4.87
CA PHE A 54 -31.96 -6.41 -5.33
C PHE A 54 -32.72 -5.08 -5.11
N ASP A 55 -33.86 -5.11 -4.41
CA ASP A 55 -34.52 -3.86 -4.04
C ASP A 55 -33.77 -3.15 -2.91
N SER A 56 -33.22 -3.93 -1.98
CA SER A 56 -32.30 -3.41 -0.98
C SER A 56 -30.98 -2.93 -1.60
N PHE A 57 -30.68 -1.64 -1.43
CA PHE A 57 -29.41 -1.07 -1.91
C PHE A 57 -28.19 -1.71 -1.22
N ILE A 58 -28.34 -2.15 0.02
CA ILE A 58 -27.30 -2.84 0.80
C ILE A 58 -26.90 -4.15 0.11
N ASN A 59 -27.87 -4.93 -0.39
CA ASN A 59 -27.60 -6.16 -1.12
C ASN A 59 -26.87 -5.90 -2.45
N CYS A 60 -27.18 -4.78 -3.11
CA CYS A 60 -26.45 -4.36 -4.30
C CYS A 60 -24.99 -3.98 -3.98
N ILE A 61 -24.77 -3.25 -2.88
CA ILE A 61 -23.41 -2.92 -2.41
C ILE A 61 -22.65 -4.20 -2.05
N TRP A 62 -23.27 -5.10 -1.31
CA TRP A 62 -22.68 -6.40 -0.97
C TRP A 62 -22.26 -7.16 -2.22
N TYR A 63 -23.16 -7.30 -3.18
CA TYR A 63 -22.86 -7.93 -4.47
C TYR A 63 -21.67 -7.26 -5.19
N MET A 64 -21.62 -5.92 -5.18
CA MET A 64 -20.50 -5.19 -5.80
C MET A 64 -19.18 -5.51 -5.11
N ILE A 65 -19.13 -5.48 -3.79
CA ILE A 65 -17.92 -5.73 -3.02
C ILE A 65 -17.39 -7.15 -3.32
N ILE A 66 -18.24 -8.18 -3.19
CA ILE A 66 -17.81 -9.56 -3.40
C ILE A 66 -17.39 -9.86 -4.86
N THR A 67 -17.97 -9.12 -5.81
CA THR A 67 -17.66 -9.27 -7.23
C THR A 67 -16.35 -8.56 -7.58
N MET A 68 -16.17 -7.31 -7.12
CA MET A 68 -14.94 -6.55 -7.35
C MET A 68 -13.72 -7.15 -6.67
N THR A 69 -13.89 -7.72 -5.47
CA THR A 69 -12.81 -8.39 -4.73
C THR A 69 -12.53 -9.82 -5.24
N THR A 70 -13.24 -10.25 -6.29
CA THR A 70 -13.11 -11.58 -6.89
C THR A 70 -13.44 -12.76 -5.96
N VAL A 71 -14.12 -12.50 -4.84
CA VAL A 71 -14.54 -13.54 -3.87
C VAL A 71 -15.69 -14.36 -4.42
N GLY A 72 -16.76 -13.71 -4.91
CA GLY A 72 -17.87 -14.33 -5.62
C GLY A 72 -18.57 -15.45 -4.86
N TYR A 73 -19.12 -15.19 -3.68
CA TYR A 73 -19.85 -16.22 -2.88
C TYR A 73 -21.03 -16.89 -3.62
N GLY A 74 -21.60 -16.23 -4.66
CA GLY A 74 -22.72 -16.77 -5.42
C GLY A 74 -24.08 -16.67 -4.73
N ASP A 75 -24.16 -16.02 -3.58
CA ASP A 75 -25.39 -15.71 -2.86
C ASP A 75 -26.26 -14.70 -3.62
N TYR A 76 -25.63 -13.68 -4.20
CA TYR A 76 -26.20 -12.72 -5.15
C TYR A 76 -25.50 -12.81 -6.49
N TYR A 77 -26.27 -12.81 -7.58
CA TYR A 77 -25.77 -12.78 -8.95
C TYR A 77 -26.79 -12.13 -9.88
N THR A 78 -26.30 -11.48 -10.92
CA THR A 78 -27.14 -10.82 -11.92
C THR A 78 -27.74 -11.82 -12.89
N ILE A 79 -29.02 -11.67 -13.16
CA ILE A 79 -29.81 -12.57 -14.04
C ILE A 79 -30.04 -11.91 -15.38
N SER A 80 -30.32 -10.59 -15.38
CA SER A 80 -30.56 -9.85 -16.61
C SER A 80 -29.32 -9.79 -17.49
N ASN A 81 -29.49 -9.83 -18.80
CA ASN A 81 -28.36 -9.69 -19.73
C ASN A 81 -27.63 -8.35 -19.54
N LYS A 82 -28.36 -7.25 -19.27
CA LYS A 82 -27.79 -5.94 -19.00
C LYS A 82 -27.01 -5.94 -17.69
N GLY A 83 -27.55 -6.53 -16.63
CA GLY A 83 -26.87 -6.70 -15.35
C GLY A 83 -25.57 -7.50 -15.49
N ARG A 84 -25.58 -8.58 -16.25
CA ARG A 84 -24.37 -9.41 -16.52
C ARG A 84 -23.30 -8.63 -17.27
N MET A 85 -23.66 -7.85 -18.28
CA MET A 85 -22.69 -6.99 -19.00
C MET A 85 -22.04 -5.97 -18.07
N ILE A 86 -22.84 -5.32 -17.22
CA ILE A 86 -22.34 -4.36 -16.24
C ILE A 86 -21.42 -5.07 -15.24
N SER A 87 -21.79 -6.26 -14.76
CA SER A 87 -20.96 -7.04 -13.83
C SER A 87 -19.59 -7.40 -14.43
N VAL A 88 -19.53 -7.76 -15.72
CA VAL A 88 -18.26 -8.03 -16.42
C VAL A 88 -17.38 -6.77 -16.44
N LEU A 89 -17.94 -5.61 -16.79
CA LEU A 89 -17.18 -4.35 -16.79
C LEU A 89 -16.65 -4.00 -15.40
N ILE A 90 -17.46 -4.25 -14.37
CA ILE A 90 -17.08 -4.00 -12.97
C ILE A 90 -15.97 -4.96 -12.51
N MET A 91 -16.06 -6.24 -12.88
CA MET A 91 -15.00 -7.21 -12.57
C MET A 91 -13.65 -6.76 -13.17
N MET A 92 -13.63 -6.36 -14.43
CA MET A 92 -12.41 -5.84 -15.06
C MET A 92 -11.88 -4.57 -14.37
N GLY A 93 -12.78 -3.61 -14.11
CA GLY A 93 -12.44 -2.37 -13.40
C GLY A 93 -11.98 -2.63 -11.96
N GLY A 94 -12.62 -3.56 -11.25
CA GLY A 94 -12.30 -3.94 -9.89
C GLY A 94 -10.88 -4.51 -9.76
N VAL A 95 -10.51 -5.44 -10.62
CA VAL A 95 -9.14 -6.00 -10.67
C VAL A 95 -8.11 -4.92 -10.92
N PHE A 96 -8.41 -3.99 -11.83
CA PHE A 96 -7.52 -2.85 -12.11
C PHE A 96 -7.36 -1.93 -10.89
N LEU A 97 -8.47 -1.54 -10.24
CA LEU A 97 -8.42 -0.70 -9.04
C LEU A 97 -7.72 -1.40 -7.88
N GLN A 98 -7.91 -2.69 -7.69
CA GLN A 98 -7.22 -3.48 -6.68
C GLN A 98 -5.72 -3.50 -6.91
N SER A 99 -5.27 -3.70 -8.15
CA SER A 99 -3.86 -3.65 -8.53
C SER A 99 -3.24 -2.28 -8.26
N MET A 100 -3.95 -1.21 -8.60
CA MET A 100 -3.52 0.16 -8.30
C MET A 100 -3.45 0.44 -6.80
N SER A 101 -4.37 -0.12 -6.01
CA SER A 101 -4.38 0.03 -4.55
C SER A 101 -3.12 -0.61 -3.93
N VAL A 102 -2.75 -1.80 -4.37
CA VAL A 102 -1.53 -2.48 -3.90
C VAL A 102 -0.28 -1.67 -4.22
N LEU A 103 -0.15 -1.19 -5.46
CA LEU A 103 1.00 -0.36 -5.88
C LEU A 103 1.11 0.94 -5.06
N THR A 104 -0.02 1.55 -4.73
CA THR A 104 -0.04 2.78 -3.92
C THR A 104 0.37 2.53 -2.48
N LEU A 105 -0.12 1.44 -1.88
CA LEU A 105 0.29 1.03 -0.53
C LEU A 105 1.78 0.69 -0.47
N GLU A 106 2.33 0.08 -1.52
CA GLU A 106 3.75 -0.20 -1.62
C GLU A 106 4.58 1.08 -1.68
N GLN A 107 4.17 2.06 -2.49
CA GLN A 107 4.83 3.36 -2.56
C GLN A 107 4.78 4.12 -1.23
N TRP A 108 3.66 4.01 -0.50
CA TRP A 108 3.52 4.63 0.83
C TRP A 108 4.43 3.98 1.87
N ARG A 109 4.64 2.67 1.77
CA ARG A 109 5.55 1.91 2.64
C ARG A 109 7.03 2.23 2.37
N LEU A 110 7.36 2.70 1.17
CA LEU A 110 8.71 3.09 0.82
C LEU A 110 9.01 4.46 1.46
N PHE A 111 10.10 4.53 2.22
CA PHE A 111 10.61 5.80 2.74
C PHE A 111 10.73 6.84 1.64
N SER A 112 10.26 8.05 1.91
CA SER A 112 10.52 9.22 1.08
C SER A 112 12.04 9.36 0.83
N ARG A 113 12.43 9.98 -0.28
CA ARG A 113 13.88 10.21 -0.59
C ARG A 113 14.60 10.93 0.56
N GLY A 114 13.92 11.85 1.26
CA GLY A 114 14.45 12.54 2.44
C GLY A 114 14.66 11.60 3.62
N GLU A 115 13.68 10.75 3.91
CA GLU A 115 13.74 9.78 5.00
C GLU A 115 14.80 8.71 4.77
N LYS A 116 14.95 8.21 3.53
CA LYS A 116 16.05 7.29 3.17
C LYS A 116 17.42 7.91 3.46
N LYS A 117 17.61 9.16 3.07
CA LYS A 117 18.87 9.89 3.29
C LYS A 117 19.13 10.10 4.78
N SER A 118 18.12 10.46 5.54
CA SER A 118 18.23 10.62 7.00
C SER A 118 18.55 9.30 7.69
N PHE A 119 17.89 8.21 7.29
CA PHE A 119 18.15 6.88 7.81
C PHE A 119 19.57 6.38 7.47
N GLU A 120 20.05 6.65 6.27
CA GLU A 120 21.41 6.33 5.87
C GLU A 120 22.46 7.11 6.69
N ILE A 121 22.23 8.39 6.95
CA ILE A 121 23.09 9.21 7.80
C ILE A 121 23.13 8.66 9.23
N LEU A 122 21.96 8.33 9.80
CA LEU A 122 21.87 7.73 11.14
C LEU A 122 22.62 6.40 11.24
N ASN A 123 22.51 5.55 10.23
CA ASN A 123 23.24 4.29 10.19
C ASN A 123 24.76 4.49 10.09
N ARG A 124 25.21 5.46 9.31
CA ARG A 124 26.63 5.83 9.24
C ARG A 124 27.17 6.39 10.56
N LEU A 125 26.37 7.18 11.27
CA LEU A 125 26.76 7.70 12.59
C LEU A 125 26.84 6.57 13.62
N ARG A 126 25.88 5.67 13.68
CA ARG A 126 25.89 4.50 14.56
C ARG A 126 27.11 3.60 14.29
N ALA A 127 27.39 3.32 13.01
CA ALA A 127 28.57 2.55 12.63
C ALA A 127 29.88 3.21 13.07
N LYS A 128 29.99 4.56 12.96
CA LYS A 128 31.13 5.32 13.46
C LYS A 128 31.28 5.21 14.98
N GLU A 129 30.18 5.31 15.73
CA GLU A 129 30.21 5.16 17.20
C GLU A 129 30.63 3.77 17.63
N GLN A 130 30.13 2.73 16.93
CA GLN A 130 30.54 1.34 17.19
C GLN A 130 32.02 1.15 16.91
N LEU A 131 32.55 1.60 15.76
CA LEU A 131 33.96 1.52 15.45
C LEU A 131 34.83 2.26 16.48
N LYS A 132 34.38 3.43 16.96
CA LYS A 132 35.08 4.16 18.00
C LYS A 132 35.11 3.39 19.34
N SER A 133 33.98 2.79 19.72
CA SER A 133 33.89 1.93 20.91
C SER A 133 34.80 0.70 20.81
N ASP A 134 34.81 0.05 19.67
CA ASP A 134 35.62 -1.15 19.47
C ASP A 134 37.12 -0.82 19.42
N ALA A 135 37.50 0.31 18.82
CA ALA A 135 38.87 0.82 18.85
C ALA A 135 39.35 1.10 20.27
N VAL A 136 38.51 1.70 21.12
CA VAL A 136 38.82 1.94 22.53
C VAL A 136 39.04 0.62 23.27
N LYS A 137 38.19 -0.39 23.06
CA LYS A 137 38.35 -1.72 23.67
C LYS A 137 39.66 -2.39 23.27
N VAL A 138 40.02 -2.30 21.99
CA VAL A 138 41.28 -2.87 21.48
C VAL A 138 42.49 -2.17 22.10
N LEU A 139 42.45 -0.84 22.21
CA LEU A 139 43.51 -0.07 22.87
C LEU A 139 43.62 -0.41 24.36
N GLU A 140 42.51 -0.56 25.06
CA GLU A 140 42.47 -0.95 26.45
C GLU A 140 43.08 -2.34 26.68
N GLN A 141 42.71 -3.32 25.84
CA GLN A 141 43.29 -4.66 25.89
C GLN A 141 44.80 -4.65 25.61
N ALA A 142 45.24 -3.90 24.61
CA ALA A 142 46.67 -3.75 24.31
C ALA A 142 47.43 -3.14 25.50
N PHE A 143 46.83 -2.13 26.16
CA PHE A 143 47.44 -1.48 27.31
C PHE A 143 47.54 -2.43 28.51
N ILE A 144 46.52 -3.21 28.78
CA ILE A 144 46.50 -4.24 29.83
C ILE A 144 47.58 -5.30 29.56
N LYS A 145 47.71 -5.77 28.31
CA LYS A 145 48.72 -6.72 27.89
C LYS A 145 50.15 -6.20 28.13
N MET A 146 50.43 -4.99 27.63
CA MET A 146 51.75 -4.36 27.86
C MET A 146 52.05 -4.13 29.34
N ARG A 147 51.07 -3.78 30.16
CA ARG A 147 51.24 -3.64 31.61
C ARG A 147 51.54 -4.95 32.28
N ASN A 148 50.97 -6.05 31.88
CA ASN A 148 51.23 -7.37 32.43
C ASN A 148 52.62 -7.89 32.05
N GLU A 149 53.03 -7.67 30.79
CA GLU A 149 54.38 -8.01 30.32
C GLU A 149 55.51 -7.24 31.03
N ARG A 150 55.24 -6.01 31.49
CA ARG A 150 56.20 -5.25 32.32
C ARG A 150 56.31 -5.75 33.76
N LYS A 151 55.24 -6.35 34.31
CA LYS A 151 55.24 -6.89 35.69
C LYS A 151 55.88 -8.28 35.82
N GLU A 152 55.89 -9.05 34.75
CA GLU A 152 56.49 -10.40 34.77
C GLU A 152 58.01 -10.40 35.03
N PRO A 153 58.85 -9.54 34.40
CA PRO A 153 60.29 -9.53 34.66
C PRO A 153 60.66 -9.02 36.07
N GLU A 154 59.81 -8.28 36.75
CA GLU A 154 60.05 -7.82 38.13
C GLU A 154 59.86 -8.92 39.16
N ASN A 155 58.95 -9.86 38.91
CA ASN A 155 58.70 -10.99 39.80
C ASN A 155 59.74 -12.15 39.67
N MET A 156 60.47 -12.20 38.56
CA MET A 156 61.56 -13.17 38.37
C MET A 156 62.90 -12.74 38.96
N ARG A 157 63.02 -11.52 39.50
CA ARG A 157 64.21 -10.96 40.13
C ARG A 157 64.18 -10.94 41.67
N LYS A 158 63.10 -11.49 42.26
CA LYS A 158 63.02 -11.75 43.69
C LYS A 158 63.11 -13.24 43.96
#